data_f09dd4424ddd4cc866988d4ac18afb74
#
_entry.id   f09dd4424ddd4cc866988d4ac18afb74
#
_cell.length_a   1.000
_cell.length_b   1.000
_cell.length_c   1.000
_cell.angle_alpha   90.00
_cell.angle_beta   90.00
_cell.angle_gamma   90.00
#
_symmetry.space_group_name_H-M   'P 1'
#
loop_
_entity.id
_entity.type
_entity.pdbx_description
1 polymer ?
#
loop_
_entity_poly.entity_id
_entity_poly.type
_entity_poly.pdbx_seq_one_letter_code
_entity_poly.pdbx_strand_id
1 'polypeptide(L)'
;MLRRWCIPLAALALALTPALGVGSASAATLAGHATPVRSGGLMQLVKPGSDLKGASGIRNEDESTNWSGYAADSGTYTSVSASWVQPAGTCTSATRYSSFWVGLDGYNSDSVEQTGTDTDCVHGSPQYYGWYEMYPSDSYSFGGTVKAGDDITASVVYEGSNEFKLTLADTTQHWSVNTTQTLANAPRSSAEVIIEAPCCTNSGGILPLADFGTVNVSDSVVDGDPIGDSDPAEIIMVDSSGKDKDTVSSLSANENFSATWERAS
;
A
#
# COMPACT_ATOMS: atom_id res chain seq x y z
N MET A 1 -56.50 1.86 71.15
CA MET A 1 -56.47 2.24 69.73
C MET A 1 -55.05 2.02 69.21
N LEU A 2 -54.82 0.87 68.61
CA LEU A 2 -53.49 0.50 68.01
C LEU A 2 -53.45 0.93 66.58
N ARG A 3 -52.55 1.83 66.21
CA ARG A 3 -52.22 2.14 64.82
C ARG A 3 -51.10 1.18 64.34
N ARG A 4 -51.40 0.33 63.33
CA ARG A 4 -50.47 -0.52 62.62
C ARG A 4 -49.80 0.34 61.53
N TRP A 5 -48.50 0.36 61.55
CA TRP A 5 -47.69 0.93 60.48
C TRP A 5 -47.33 -0.16 59.49
N CYS A 6 -47.73 0.00 58.23
CA CYS A 6 -47.31 -0.83 57.12
C CYS A 6 -46.02 -0.25 56.55
N ILE A 7 -44.96 -1.05 56.50
CA ILE A 7 -43.72 -0.73 55.83
C ILE A 7 -43.79 -1.35 54.38
N PRO A 8 -43.59 -0.60 53.32
CA PRO A 8 -43.49 -1.22 51.97
C PRO A 8 -42.11 -1.83 51.77
N LEU A 9 -42.05 -3.09 51.35
CA LEU A 9 -40.87 -3.75 50.82
C LEU A 9 -40.51 -3.11 49.48
N ALA A 10 -39.33 -2.51 49.40
CA ALA A 10 -38.73 -2.11 48.16
C ALA A 10 -38.07 -3.35 47.50
N ALA A 11 -38.58 -3.78 46.37
CA ALA A 11 -37.98 -4.81 45.58
C ALA A 11 -36.75 -4.22 44.83
N LEU A 12 -35.58 -4.73 45.18
CA LEU A 12 -34.32 -4.39 44.51
C LEU A 12 -34.24 -5.23 43.21
N ALA A 13 -34.53 -4.59 42.07
CA ALA A 13 -34.32 -5.20 40.79
C ALA A 13 -32.81 -5.14 40.46
N LEU A 14 -32.13 -6.31 40.49
CA LEU A 14 -30.77 -6.44 39.93
C LEU A 14 -30.91 -6.41 38.42
N ALA A 15 -30.46 -5.32 37.80
CA ALA A 15 -30.24 -5.24 36.38
C ALA A 15 -28.93 -6.01 36.02
N LEU A 16 -29.05 -7.20 35.44
CA LEU A 16 -27.94 -7.87 34.79
C LEU A 16 -27.64 -7.12 33.47
N THR A 17 -26.57 -6.35 33.45
CA THR A 17 -26.00 -5.87 32.19
C THR A 17 -25.25 -7.03 31.52
N PRO A 18 -25.55 -7.39 30.24
CA PRO A 18 -24.71 -8.31 29.52
C PRO A 18 -23.36 -7.61 29.26
N ALA A 19 -22.27 -8.16 29.80
CA ALA A 19 -20.93 -7.80 29.39
C ALA A 19 -20.77 -8.23 27.92
N LEU A 20 -20.75 -7.25 27.02
CA LEU A 20 -20.29 -7.47 25.65
C LEU A 20 -18.81 -7.80 25.75
N GLY A 21 -18.50 -9.09 25.70
CA GLY A 21 -17.14 -9.56 25.52
C GLY A 21 -16.64 -9.04 24.17
N VAL A 22 -15.74 -8.05 24.21
CA VAL A 22 -14.87 -7.73 23.08
C VAL A 22 -14.02 -8.98 22.88
N GLY A 23 -14.47 -9.85 21.98
CA GLY A 23 -13.64 -10.94 21.48
C GLY A 23 -12.43 -10.32 20.80
N SER A 24 -11.27 -10.43 21.44
CA SER A 24 -9.99 -10.19 20.76
C SER A 24 -9.94 -11.16 19.58
N ALA A 25 -10.07 -10.64 18.38
CA ALA A 25 -9.78 -11.41 17.17
C ALA A 25 -8.30 -11.80 17.28
N SER A 26 -8.03 -13.07 17.58
CA SER A 26 -6.69 -13.61 17.49
C SER A 26 -6.28 -13.50 16.03
N ALA A 27 -5.27 -12.66 15.74
CA ALA A 27 -4.61 -12.68 14.45
C ALA A 27 -4.13 -14.12 14.21
N ALA A 28 -4.73 -14.80 13.26
CA ALA A 28 -4.25 -16.10 12.82
C ALA A 28 -2.90 -15.86 12.16
N THR A 29 -1.84 -16.18 12.87
CA THR A 29 -0.50 -16.26 12.29
C THR A 29 -0.54 -17.39 11.28
N LEU A 30 -0.72 -17.08 10.00
CA LEU A 30 -0.53 -18.03 8.93
C LEU A 30 0.97 -18.33 8.82
N ALA A 31 1.45 -19.30 9.61
CA ALA A 31 2.77 -19.88 9.45
C ALA A 31 2.78 -20.78 8.21
N GLY A 32 2.61 -20.16 7.04
CA GLY A 32 2.88 -20.78 5.76
C GLY A 32 4.28 -20.37 5.32
N HIS A 33 5.01 -21.27 4.70
CA HIS A 33 6.26 -20.91 4.01
C HIS A 33 5.88 -19.90 2.92
N ALA A 34 6.32 -18.65 3.10
CA ALA A 34 6.15 -17.64 2.08
C ALA A 34 6.84 -18.13 0.79
N THR A 35 6.13 -18.08 -0.32
CA THR A 35 6.70 -18.42 -1.63
C THR A 35 7.17 -17.13 -2.29
N PRO A 36 8.36 -17.11 -2.92
CA PRO A 36 8.78 -15.96 -3.69
C PRO A 36 7.73 -15.63 -4.75
N VAL A 37 7.39 -14.36 -4.85
CA VAL A 37 6.57 -13.81 -5.93
C VAL A 37 7.46 -12.96 -6.82
N ARG A 38 7.04 -11.82 -7.26
CA ARG A 38 7.88 -10.99 -8.11
C ARG A 38 8.59 -9.94 -7.27
N SER A 39 9.80 -9.57 -7.68
CA SER A 39 10.50 -8.46 -7.08
C SER A 39 9.92 -7.14 -7.60
N GLY A 40 9.59 -6.22 -6.70
CA GLY A 40 9.45 -4.81 -6.99
C GLY A 40 10.81 -4.23 -7.41
N GLY A 41 10.85 -3.01 -7.84
CA GLY A 41 12.10 -2.36 -8.25
C GLY A 41 12.21 -0.97 -7.64
N LEU A 42 13.43 -0.50 -7.48
CA LEU A 42 13.68 0.90 -7.16
C LEU A 42 13.03 1.81 -8.20
N MET A 43 12.66 3.01 -7.80
CA MET A 43 12.17 4.03 -8.70
C MET A 43 13.15 4.26 -9.84
N GLN A 44 12.68 4.13 -11.07
CA GLN A 44 13.50 4.37 -12.27
C GLN A 44 13.13 5.72 -12.88
N LEU A 45 13.85 6.77 -12.48
CA LEU A 45 13.67 8.10 -13.02
C LEU A 45 13.92 8.14 -14.52
N VAL A 46 13.07 8.82 -15.25
CA VAL A 46 13.33 9.25 -16.62
C VAL A 46 14.38 10.36 -16.55
N LYS A 47 15.59 10.10 -17.06
CA LYS A 47 16.67 11.11 -17.00
C LYS A 47 16.23 12.41 -17.65
N PRO A 48 16.40 13.57 -16.97
CA PRO A 48 16.13 14.87 -17.56
C PRO A 48 17.08 15.08 -18.76
N GLY A 49 16.54 15.11 -19.94
CA GLY A 49 17.30 15.24 -21.19
C GLY A 49 16.41 15.48 -22.41
N SER A 50 15.14 15.31 -22.26
CA SER A 50 14.12 15.70 -23.21
C SER A 50 13.40 16.95 -22.67
N ASP A 51 13.41 18.03 -23.45
CA ASP A 51 12.74 19.29 -23.16
C ASP A 51 11.23 19.11 -22.89
N LEU A 52 10.87 18.64 -21.70
CA LEU A 52 9.48 18.65 -21.24
C LEU A 52 9.24 19.99 -20.54
N LYS A 53 8.83 20.96 -21.32
CA LYS A 53 8.30 22.23 -20.80
C LYS A 53 6.92 21.95 -20.21
N GLY A 54 6.91 21.61 -18.92
CA GLY A 54 5.70 21.59 -18.12
C GLY A 54 5.03 22.95 -18.14
N ALA A 55 3.74 22.99 -18.43
CA ALA A 55 2.94 24.18 -18.29
C ALA A 55 2.86 24.59 -16.83
N SER A 56 3.49 25.71 -16.53
CA SER A 56 3.27 26.65 -15.43
C SER A 56 2.40 26.20 -14.24
N GLY A 57 3.04 25.76 -13.17
CA GLY A 57 2.47 25.60 -11.83
C GLY A 57 3.47 24.80 -11.02
N ILE A 58 3.95 25.36 -9.92
CA ILE A 58 4.93 24.75 -9.04
C ILE A 58 4.40 23.42 -8.56
N ARG A 59 4.82 22.31 -9.19
CA ARG A 59 4.67 20.95 -8.70
C ARG A 59 6.02 20.28 -8.86
N ASN A 60 6.47 19.61 -7.82
CA ASN A 60 7.54 18.63 -7.92
C ASN A 60 6.93 17.38 -8.57
N GLU A 61 6.84 17.37 -9.88
CA GLU A 61 6.41 16.21 -10.67
C GLU A 61 7.66 15.49 -11.14
N ASP A 62 7.80 14.22 -10.73
CA ASP A 62 8.86 13.36 -11.21
C ASP A 62 8.32 12.31 -12.16
N GLU A 63 8.99 12.11 -13.28
CA GLU A 63 8.66 11.04 -14.22
C GLU A 63 9.44 9.76 -13.90
N SER A 64 8.73 8.64 -13.81
CA SER A 64 9.30 7.32 -13.59
C SER A 64 8.80 6.35 -14.65
N THR A 65 9.62 5.36 -15.01
CA THR A 65 9.19 4.31 -15.96
C THR A 65 8.40 3.18 -15.30
N ASN A 66 8.41 3.13 -13.95
CA ASN A 66 7.81 2.04 -13.19
C ASN A 66 6.91 2.47 -12.03
N TRP A 67 7.05 3.67 -11.47
CA TRP A 67 6.28 4.14 -10.32
C TRP A 67 5.35 5.29 -10.66
N SER A 68 4.19 5.34 -10.00
CA SER A 68 3.31 6.50 -9.92
C SER A 68 2.69 6.60 -8.52
N GLY A 69 2.31 7.79 -8.09
CA GLY A 69 1.77 8.06 -6.76
C GLY A 69 2.50 9.19 -6.05
N TYR A 70 2.78 9.01 -4.75
CA TYR A 70 3.36 10.05 -3.92
C TYR A 70 4.51 9.53 -3.05
N ALA A 71 5.57 10.33 -2.92
CA ALA A 71 6.72 10.06 -2.06
C ALA A 71 7.08 11.29 -1.22
N ALA A 72 7.10 11.16 0.09
CA ALA A 72 7.73 12.09 1.01
C ALA A 72 9.23 11.80 1.02
N ASP A 73 10.10 12.81 0.73
CA ASP A 73 11.54 12.61 0.52
C ASP A 73 12.44 13.64 1.21
N SER A 74 11.86 14.49 2.04
CA SER A 74 12.59 15.63 2.68
C SER A 74 13.04 15.32 4.11
N GLY A 75 12.91 14.06 4.59
CA GLY A 75 13.12 13.70 5.99
C GLY A 75 13.82 12.37 6.24
N THR A 76 13.64 11.87 7.45
CA THR A 76 13.94 10.49 7.83
C THR A 76 12.68 9.92 8.44
N TYR A 77 12.15 8.90 7.81
CA TYR A 77 10.82 8.39 8.08
C TYR A 77 10.85 7.11 8.91
N THR A 78 9.81 6.89 9.69
CA THR A 78 9.69 5.73 10.58
C THR A 78 8.43 4.92 10.30
N SER A 79 7.46 5.49 9.60
CA SER A 79 6.24 4.76 9.24
C SER A 79 5.56 5.33 8.01
N VAL A 80 4.89 4.43 7.30
CA VAL A 80 3.96 4.78 6.22
C VAL A 80 2.80 3.80 6.24
N SER A 81 1.60 4.29 5.92
CA SER A 81 0.41 3.46 5.74
C SER A 81 -0.53 4.07 4.71
N ALA A 82 -1.32 3.21 4.07
CA ALA A 82 -2.44 3.62 3.22
C ALA A 82 -3.49 2.50 3.13
N SER A 83 -4.64 2.86 2.59
CA SER A 83 -5.73 1.93 2.27
C SER A 83 -6.14 2.09 0.81
N TRP A 84 -6.58 1.00 0.19
CA TRP A 84 -7.15 1.03 -1.16
C TRP A 84 -8.19 -0.06 -1.36
N VAL A 85 -9.05 0.14 -2.34
CA VAL A 85 -9.91 -0.94 -2.84
C VAL A 85 -9.15 -1.67 -3.93
N GLN A 86 -8.95 -2.99 -3.76
CA GLN A 86 -8.22 -3.83 -4.73
C GLN A 86 -8.87 -3.72 -6.11
N PRO A 87 -8.19 -3.17 -7.12
CA PRO A 87 -8.80 -2.96 -8.42
C PRO A 87 -8.96 -4.26 -9.20
N ALA A 88 -10.00 -4.32 -10.03
CA ALA A 88 -10.23 -5.43 -10.94
C ALA A 88 -9.33 -5.31 -12.17
N GLY A 89 -8.59 -6.37 -12.50
CA GLY A 89 -7.79 -6.42 -13.71
C GLY A 89 -8.63 -6.66 -14.98
N THR A 90 -8.47 -5.83 -16.01
CA THR A 90 -8.99 -6.08 -17.35
C THR A 90 -7.94 -6.83 -18.17
N CYS A 91 -8.06 -8.16 -18.23
CA CYS A 91 -7.04 -9.01 -18.79
C CYS A 91 -7.28 -9.38 -20.25
N THR A 92 -6.22 -9.27 -21.04
CA THR A 92 -6.12 -9.82 -22.41
C THR A 92 -5.25 -11.09 -22.37
N SER A 93 -5.00 -11.71 -23.51
CA SER A 93 -4.07 -12.86 -23.59
C SER A 93 -2.61 -12.49 -23.25
N ALA A 94 -2.25 -11.20 -23.26
CA ALA A 94 -0.93 -10.74 -22.90
C ALA A 94 -0.74 -10.76 -21.39
N THR A 95 0.39 -11.25 -20.91
CA THR A 95 0.77 -11.20 -19.50
C THR A 95 1.23 -9.78 -19.16
N ARG A 96 0.63 -9.20 -18.10
CA ARG A 96 0.86 -7.85 -17.60
C ARG A 96 0.76 -7.84 -16.08
N TYR A 97 1.31 -6.81 -15.45
CA TYR A 97 1.50 -6.78 -14.01
C TYR A 97 1.23 -5.40 -13.44
N SER A 98 0.66 -5.33 -12.25
CA SER A 98 0.54 -4.08 -11.50
C SER A 98 0.55 -4.35 -10.01
N SER A 99 1.27 -3.52 -9.27
CA SER A 99 1.39 -3.58 -7.82
C SER A 99 0.88 -2.29 -7.18
N PHE A 100 0.30 -2.39 -5.98
CA PHE A 100 -0.21 -1.29 -5.15
C PHE A 100 0.39 -1.48 -3.77
N TRP A 101 1.18 -0.52 -3.29
CA TRP A 101 1.97 -0.75 -2.08
C TRP A 101 2.34 0.52 -1.31
N VAL A 102 2.78 0.33 -0.08
CA VAL A 102 3.42 1.34 0.75
C VAL A 102 4.81 0.89 1.12
N GLY A 103 5.76 1.84 1.23
CA GLY A 103 7.15 1.52 1.54
C GLY A 103 7.91 2.63 2.20
N LEU A 104 9.03 2.27 2.81
CA LEU A 104 10.09 3.19 3.20
C LEU A 104 11.27 2.96 2.26
N ASP A 105 11.94 4.04 1.87
CA ASP A 105 13.08 4.03 0.94
C ASP A 105 12.73 3.68 -0.53
N GLY A 106 13.70 3.82 -1.42
CA GLY A 106 13.58 3.45 -2.84
C GLY A 106 13.42 4.62 -3.79
N TYR A 107 12.89 5.76 -3.33
CA TYR A 107 12.76 6.95 -4.16
C TYR A 107 14.13 7.50 -4.58
N ASN A 108 15.07 7.57 -3.64
CA ASN A 108 16.44 8.04 -3.88
C ASN A 108 17.51 7.23 -3.12
N SER A 109 17.23 5.95 -2.85
CA SER A 109 18.09 5.02 -2.13
C SER A 109 18.13 3.66 -2.84
N ASP A 110 18.98 2.74 -2.35
CA ASP A 110 19.23 1.43 -2.94
C ASP A 110 18.47 0.29 -2.23
N SER A 111 17.55 0.60 -1.34
CA SER A 111 16.68 -0.35 -0.65
C SER A 111 15.23 0.10 -0.63
N VAL A 112 14.30 -0.84 -0.47
CA VAL A 112 12.88 -0.57 -0.18
C VAL A 112 12.36 -1.60 0.80
N GLU A 113 11.76 -1.16 1.87
CA GLU A 113 11.00 -1.98 2.81
C GLU A 113 9.52 -1.77 2.52
N GLN A 114 8.85 -2.73 1.87
CA GLN A 114 7.54 -2.51 1.26
C GLN A 114 6.58 -3.69 1.41
N THR A 115 5.28 -3.39 1.36
CA THR A 115 4.21 -4.38 1.39
C THR A 115 2.98 -3.89 0.64
N GLY A 116 2.29 -4.81 -0.02
CA GLY A 116 1.14 -4.46 -0.83
C GLY A 116 0.43 -5.64 -1.46
N THR A 117 -0.33 -5.33 -2.51
CA THR A 117 -1.08 -6.31 -3.31
C THR A 117 -0.82 -6.12 -4.79
N ASP A 118 -0.99 -7.20 -5.55
CA ASP A 118 -0.88 -7.18 -7.00
C ASP A 118 -2.22 -7.40 -7.70
N THR A 119 -2.32 -6.89 -8.93
CA THR A 119 -3.29 -7.29 -9.94
C THR A 119 -2.51 -7.72 -11.18
N ASP A 120 -2.27 -9.00 -11.31
CA ASP A 120 -1.55 -9.57 -12.44
C ASP A 120 -2.51 -10.16 -13.46
N CYS A 121 -2.27 -9.92 -14.73
CA CYS A 121 -2.95 -10.58 -15.84
C CYS A 121 -2.07 -11.71 -16.38
N VAL A 122 -2.42 -12.96 -16.09
CA VAL A 122 -1.66 -14.13 -16.52
C VAL A 122 -2.56 -15.03 -17.36
N HIS A 123 -2.16 -15.29 -18.60
CA HIS A 123 -2.95 -16.10 -19.56
C HIS A 123 -4.41 -15.67 -19.69
N GLY A 124 -4.67 -14.37 -19.68
CA GLY A 124 -6.01 -13.80 -19.84
C GLY A 124 -6.88 -13.82 -18.57
N SER A 125 -6.31 -14.17 -17.43
CA SER A 125 -7.03 -14.23 -16.16
C SER A 125 -6.36 -13.33 -15.12
N PRO A 126 -7.11 -12.56 -14.32
CA PRO A 126 -6.55 -11.78 -13.25
C PRO A 126 -6.15 -12.69 -12.07
N GLN A 127 -5.03 -12.38 -11.45
CA GLN A 127 -4.53 -12.98 -10.23
C GLN A 127 -4.28 -11.88 -9.21
N TYR A 128 -4.71 -12.11 -7.96
CA TYR A 128 -4.58 -11.18 -6.87
C TYR A 128 -3.90 -11.86 -5.69
N TYR A 129 -2.92 -11.20 -5.08
CA TYR A 129 -2.22 -11.70 -3.89
C TYR A 129 -1.59 -10.58 -3.10
N GLY A 130 -1.37 -10.82 -1.80
CA GLY A 130 -0.64 -9.93 -0.92
C GLY A 130 0.81 -10.37 -0.76
N TRP A 131 1.72 -9.42 -0.59
CA TRP A 131 3.15 -9.68 -0.51
C TRP A 131 3.87 -8.66 0.38
N TYR A 132 5.12 -8.99 0.75
CA TYR A 132 6.09 -8.07 1.31
C TYR A 132 7.45 -8.25 0.64
N GLU A 133 8.28 -7.24 0.68
CA GLU A 133 9.63 -7.26 0.15
C GLU A 133 10.56 -6.40 0.99
N MET A 134 11.81 -6.87 1.11
CA MET A 134 12.94 -6.11 1.66
C MET A 134 13.97 -6.01 0.54
N TYR A 135 13.73 -5.13 -0.43
CA TYR A 135 14.63 -4.99 -1.58
C TYR A 135 16.06 -4.64 -1.13
N PRO A 136 17.11 -5.30 -1.66
CA PRO A 136 17.15 -6.10 -2.90
C PRO A 136 16.88 -7.60 -2.74
N SER A 137 16.32 -8.07 -1.64
CA SER A 137 15.86 -9.47 -1.53
C SER A 137 14.59 -9.68 -2.34
N ASP A 138 14.28 -10.94 -2.67
CA ASP A 138 13.04 -11.30 -3.37
C ASP A 138 11.80 -10.96 -2.53
N SER A 139 10.68 -10.66 -3.18
CA SER A 139 9.38 -10.52 -2.53
C SER A 139 8.76 -11.87 -2.18
N TYR A 140 7.94 -11.88 -1.13
CA TYR A 140 7.32 -13.08 -0.56
C TYR A 140 5.81 -12.88 -0.40
N SER A 141 5.02 -13.88 -0.83
CA SER A 141 3.58 -13.87 -0.62
C SER A 141 3.22 -14.04 0.86
N PHE A 142 2.24 -13.28 1.35
CA PHE A 142 1.66 -13.47 2.67
C PHE A 142 0.67 -14.65 2.76
N GLY A 143 0.23 -15.22 1.64
CA GLY A 143 -0.65 -16.39 1.61
C GLY A 143 -2.13 -16.11 1.94
N GLY A 144 -2.52 -14.85 2.19
CA GLY A 144 -3.92 -14.44 2.31
C GLY A 144 -4.63 -14.42 0.95
N THR A 145 -5.95 -14.66 0.93
CA THR A 145 -6.76 -14.52 -0.28
C THR A 145 -7.10 -13.06 -0.50
N VAL A 146 -6.79 -12.53 -1.68
CA VAL A 146 -7.16 -11.20 -2.15
C VAL A 146 -8.06 -11.32 -3.36
N LYS A 147 -9.09 -10.47 -3.47
CA LYS A 147 -10.01 -10.41 -4.61
C LYS A 147 -10.24 -8.97 -5.04
N ALA A 148 -10.63 -8.79 -6.29
CA ALA A 148 -11.10 -7.49 -6.77
C ALA A 148 -12.26 -6.99 -5.90
N GLY A 149 -12.19 -5.72 -5.47
CA GLY A 149 -13.18 -5.09 -4.61
C GLY A 149 -12.93 -5.26 -3.11
N ASP A 150 -11.89 -5.98 -2.70
CA ASP A 150 -11.51 -6.10 -1.30
C ASP A 150 -10.91 -4.79 -0.76
N ASP A 151 -11.24 -4.45 0.49
CA ASP A 151 -10.68 -3.30 1.19
C ASP A 151 -9.35 -3.69 1.85
N ILE A 152 -8.26 -3.16 1.33
CA ILE A 152 -6.89 -3.44 1.75
C ILE A 152 -6.34 -2.29 2.59
N THR A 153 -5.58 -2.62 3.61
CA THR A 153 -4.77 -1.68 4.38
C THR A 153 -3.36 -2.23 4.52
N ALA A 154 -2.37 -1.40 4.26
CA ALA A 154 -0.96 -1.75 4.37
C ALA A 154 -0.20 -0.76 5.24
N SER A 155 0.85 -1.24 5.91
CA SER A 155 1.77 -0.36 6.66
C SER A 155 3.16 -0.95 6.76
N VAL A 156 4.16 -0.06 6.79
CA VAL A 156 5.55 -0.33 7.14
C VAL A 156 5.93 0.55 8.31
N VAL A 157 6.48 -0.06 9.36
CA VAL A 157 6.90 0.64 10.58
C VAL A 157 8.32 0.22 10.96
N TYR A 158 9.22 1.18 11.08
CA TYR A 158 10.54 0.96 11.64
C TYR A 158 10.45 0.84 13.16
N GLU A 159 10.79 -0.33 13.71
CA GLU A 159 10.71 -0.63 15.14
C GLU A 159 12.02 -0.36 15.90
N GLY A 160 13.03 0.19 15.22
CA GLY A 160 14.38 0.37 15.78
C GLY A 160 15.31 -0.81 15.46
N SER A 161 16.59 -0.66 15.73
CA SER A 161 17.60 -1.74 15.55
C SER A 161 17.64 -2.39 14.16
N ASN A 162 17.32 -1.61 13.11
CA ASN A 162 17.18 -2.07 11.72
C ASN A 162 16.01 -3.06 11.50
N GLU A 163 15.03 -3.11 12.38
CA GLU A 163 13.84 -3.93 12.27
C GLU A 163 12.68 -3.12 11.70
N PHE A 164 11.98 -3.74 10.74
CA PHE A 164 10.82 -3.18 10.06
C PHE A 164 9.66 -4.16 10.19
N LYS A 165 8.53 -3.67 10.69
CA LYS A 165 7.29 -4.42 10.72
C LYS A 165 6.44 -4.06 9.51
N LEU A 166 6.18 -5.05 8.68
CA LEU A 166 5.33 -4.93 7.50
C LEU A 166 4.00 -5.61 7.80
N THR A 167 2.89 -4.89 7.61
CA THR A 167 1.55 -5.40 7.89
C THR A 167 0.67 -5.21 6.68
N LEU A 168 -0.07 -6.26 6.32
CA LEU A 168 -1.11 -6.22 5.29
C LEU A 168 -2.40 -6.79 5.87
N ALA A 169 -3.51 -6.10 5.66
CA ALA A 169 -4.82 -6.54 6.08
C ALA A 169 -5.83 -6.40 4.94
N ASP A 170 -6.71 -7.38 4.86
CA ASP A 170 -7.90 -7.36 4.01
C ASP A 170 -9.12 -7.39 4.95
N THR A 171 -9.78 -6.25 5.05
CA THR A 171 -10.91 -6.07 5.97
C THR A 171 -12.18 -6.72 5.44
N THR A 172 -12.28 -6.89 4.11
CA THR A 172 -13.40 -7.59 3.46
C THR A 172 -13.33 -9.10 3.67
N GLN A 173 -12.15 -9.69 3.52
CA GLN A 173 -11.92 -11.14 3.76
C GLN A 173 -11.61 -11.46 5.24
N HIS A 174 -11.51 -10.44 6.11
CA HIS A 174 -11.28 -10.55 7.56
C HIS A 174 -9.98 -11.26 7.94
N TRP A 175 -8.87 -10.93 7.27
CA TRP A 175 -7.55 -11.38 7.67
C TRP A 175 -6.57 -10.21 7.82
N SER A 176 -5.59 -10.40 8.68
CA SER A 176 -4.44 -9.51 8.83
C SER A 176 -3.20 -10.34 9.10
N VAL A 177 -2.13 -10.03 8.41
CA VAL A 177 -0.83 -10.68 8.56
C VAL A 177 0.24 -9.63 8.77
N ASN A 178 1.31 -10.00 9.45
CA ASN A 178 2.48 -9.15 9.55
C ASN A 178 3.75 -9.98 9.62
N THR A 179 4.86 -9.35 9.31
CA THR A 179 6.19 -9.89 9.49
C THR A 179 7.12 -8.80 9.99
N THR A 180 8.08 -9.14 10.84
CA THR A 180 9.18 -8.25 11.20
C THR A 180 10.45 -8.76 10.52
N GLN A 181 11.08 -7.88 9.75
CA GLN A 181 12.28 -8.19 8.96
C GLN A 181 13.39 -7.22 9.33
N THR A 182 14.63 -7.62 9.09
CA THR A 182 15.81 -6.79 9.40
C THR A 182 16.49 -6.39 8.10
N LEU A 183 16.76 -5.10 7.93
CA LEU A 183 17.57 -4.57 6.84
C LEU A 183 18.59 -3.57 7.40
N ALA A 184 19.86 -3.93 7.35
CA ALA A 184 20.93 -3.08 7.85
C ALA A 184 21.18 -1.90 6.88
N ASN A 185 21.41 -0.73 7.47
CA ASN A 185 21.75 0.51 6.75
C ASN A 185 20.64 1.05 5.80
N ALA A 186 19.39 0.66 6.00
CA ALA A 186 18.27 1.32 5.35
C ALA A 186 18.26 2.81 5.74
N PRO A 187 18.36 3.75 4.80
CA PRO A 187 18.50 5.17 5.13
C PRO A 187 17.20 5.78 5.66
N ARG A 188 16.05 5.19 5.32
CA ARG A 188 14.71 5.70 5.63
C ARG A 188 14.52 7.13 5.15
N SER A 189 15.06 7.38 3.95
CA SER A 189 15.14 8.73 3.35
C SER A 189 13.88 9.13 2.61
N SER A 190 12.97 8.19 2.42
CA SER A 190 11.67 8.45 1.80
C SER A 190 10.58 7.54 2.39
N ALA A 191 9.31 7.92 2.14
CA ALA A 191 8.12 7.16 2.51
C ALA A 191 7.08 7.29 1.40
N GLU A 192 6.61 6.17 0.85
CA GLU A 192 5.89 6.13 -0.42
C GLU A 192 4.55 5.41 -0.35
N VAL A 193 3.63 5.88 -1.20
CA VAL A 193 2.37 5.21 -1.55
C VAL A 193 2.30 5.13 -3.07
N ILE A 194 2.46 3.93 -3.63
CA ILE A 194 2.83 3.72 -5.03
C ILE A 194 1.93 2.73 -5.75
N ILE A 195 1.71 3.03 -7.03
CA ILE A 195 1.27 2.10 -8.07
C ILE A 195 2.48 1.79 -8.95
N GLU A 196 2.74 0.51 -9.23
CA GLU A 196 3.96 0.11 -9.92
C GLU A 196 3.71 -0.83 -11.09
N ALA A 197 4.48 -0.60 -12.18
CA ALA A 197 4.79 -1.61 -13.18
C ALA A 197 6.05 -2.35 -12.74
N PRO A 198 5.96 -3.57 -12.16
CA PRO A 198 7.09 -4.19 -11.49
C PRO A 198 8.28 -4.46 -12.41
N CYS A 199 9.47 -4.52 -11.85
CA CYS A 199 10.65 -5.09 -12.47
C CYS A 199 10.63 -6.62 -12.25
N CYS A 200 11.29 -7.47 -12.93
CA CYS A 200 12.13 -7.23 -14.10
C CYS A 200 11.92 -8.34 -15.10
N THR A 201 12.02 -8.00 -16.37
CA THR A 201 12.21 -9.02 -17.41
C THR A 201 13.58 -9.70 -17.23
N ASN A 202 13.81 -10.83 -17.91
CA ASN A 202 15.13 -11.50 -17.92
C ASN A 202 16.28 -10.59 -18.40
N SER A 203 15.96 -9.47 -19.05
CA SER A 203 16.91 -8.44 -19.49
C SER A 203 16.97 -7.22 -18.60
N GLY A 204 16.29 -7.22 -17.45
CA GLY A 204 16.26 -6.10 -16.50
C GLY A 204 15.28 -4.98 -16.86
N GLY A 205 14.37 -5.19 -17.83
CA GLY A 205 13.38 -4.19 -18.24
C GLY A 205 12.12 -4.22 -17.37
N ILE A 206 11.40 -3.09 -17.33
CA ILE A 206 10.11 -2.95 -16.67
C ILE A 206 9.07 -3.85 -17.38
N LEU A 207 8.26 -4.52 -16.59
CA LEU A 207 7.16 -5.36 -17.10
C LEU A 207 6.00 -4.49 -17.60
N PRO A 208 5.21 -4.96 -18.58
CA PRO A 208 4.06 -4.19 -19.06
C PRO A 208 3.02 -4.03 -17.96
N LEU A 209 2.52 -2.81 -17.76
CA LEU A 209 1.50 -2.47 -16.77
C LEU A 209 0.17 -3.14 -17.08
N ALA A 210 -0.42 -3.86 -16.12
CA ALA A 210 -1.75 -4.42 -16.26
C ALA A 210 -2.82 -3.31 -16.23
N ASP A 211 -3.89 -3.52 -16.99
CA ASP A 211 -5.06 -2.64 -16.96
C ASP A 211 -5.83 -2.89 -15.66
N PHE A 212 -5.55 -2.08 -14.66
CA PHE A 212 -6.21 -2.09 -13.36
C PHE A 212 -7.43 -1.15 -13.30
N GLY A 213 -7.76 -0.48 -14.41
CA GLY A 213 -8.80 0.54 -14.43
C GLY A 213 -8.42 1.75 -13.57
N THR A 214 -9.11 1.94 -12.46
CA THR A 214 -8.78 3.00 -11.49
C THR A 214 -8.63 2.40 -10.10
N VAL A 215 -7.55 2.73 -9.41
CA VAL A 215 -7.37 2.51 -7.98
C VAL A 215 -7.66 3.81 -7.22
N ASN A 216 -8.43 3.71 -6.14
CA ASN A 216 -8.63 4.80 -5.20
C ASN A 216 -7.84 4.48 -3.93
N VAL A 217 -6.94 5.37 -3.56
CA VAL A 217 -6.11 5.28 -2.36
C VAL A 217 -6.61 6.29 -1.34
N SER A 218 -6.70 5.88 -0.09
CA SER A 218 -7.12 6.70 1.04
C SER A 218 -6.21 6.51 2.24
N ASP A 219 -6.31 7.44 3.19
CA ASP A 219 -5.60 7.38 4.46
C ASP A 219 -4.09 7.20 4.27
N SER A 220 -3.50 7.91 3.30
CA SER A 220 -2.06 7.91 3.06
C SER A 220 -1.36 8.74 4.13
N VAL A 221 -0.74 8.06 5.10
CA VAL A 221 -0.18 8.66 6.31
C VAL A 221 1.30 8.33 6.41
N VAL A 222 2.11 9.33 6.74
CA VAL A 222 3.56 9.24 6.98
C VAL A 222 3.86 9.78 8.37
N ASP A 223 4.51 8.99 9.22
CA ASP A 223 4.85 9.34 10.61
C ASP A 223 3.68 9.87 11.45
N GLY A 224 2.45 9.46 11.10
CA GLY A 224 1.22 9.80 11.82
C GLY A 224 0.46 11.01 11.25
N ASP A 225 0.99 11.69 10.26
CA ASP A 225 0.36 12.84 9.60
C ASP A 225 0.00 12.50 8.13
N PRO A 226 -1.01 13.16 7.52
CA PRO A 226 -1.30 13.03 6.09
C PRO A 226 -0.05 13.22 5.23
N ILE A 227 0.16 12.38 4.22
CA ILE A 227 1.35 12.44 3.36
C ILE A 227 1.56 13.82 2.73
N GLY A 228 0.48 14.53 2.40
CA GLY A 228 0.53 15.88 1.82
C GLY A 228 1.13 16.94 2.75
N ASP A 229 1.19 16.70 4.06
CA ASP A 229 1.82 17.62 5.01
C ASP A 229 3.36 17.58 4.93
N SER A 230 3.91 16.56 4.24
CA SER A 230 5.34 16.40 3.99
C SER A 230 5.81 17.07 2.68
N ASP A 231 4.94 17.82 1.96
CA ASP A 231 5.22 18.38 0.61
C ASP A 231 5.79 17.31 -0.34
N PRO A 232 5.06 16.20 -0.56
CA PRO A 232 5.59 15.03 -1.27
C PRO A 232 5.76 15.29 -2.76
N ALA A 233 6.73 14.61 -3.37
CA ALA A 233 6.83 14.51 -4.82
C ALA A 233 5.63 13.73 -5.37
N GLU A 234 4.96 14.28 -6.38
CA GLU A 234 4.02 13.56 -7.24
C GLU A 234 4.82 12.82 -8.32
N ILE A 235 4.61 11.52 -8.44
CA ILE A 235 5.31 10.68 -9.40
C ILE A 235 4.32 10.26 -10.49
N ILE A 236 4.71 10.44 -11.75
CA ILE A 236 3.93 10.06 -12.94
C ILE A 236 4.64 8.92 -13.66
N MET A 237 3.93 7.84 -13.93
CA MET A 237 4.49 6.70 -14.66
C MET A 237 4.37 6.92 -16.15
N VAL A 238 5.53 6.95 -16.84
CA VAL A 238 5.61 7.17 -18.29
C VAL A 238 6.26 6.00 -19.02
N ASP A 239 5.94 5.86 -20.30
CA ASP A 239 6.64 4.94 -21.20
C ASP A 239 7.98 5.54 -21.68
N SER A 240 8.76 4.78 -22.43
CA SER A 240 10.05 5.22 -22.97
C SER A 240 9.96 6.39 -23.97
N SER A 241 8.76 6.78 -24.38
CA SER A 241 8.49 7.95 -25.23
C SER A 241 7.97 9.15 -24.45
N GLY A 242 7.87 9.07 -23.12
CA GLY A 242 7.35 10.11 -22.24
C GLY A 242 5.84 10.23 -22.26
N LYS A 243 5.12 9.15 -22.58
CA LYS A 243 3.65 9.13 -22.51
C LYS A 243 3.21 8.42 -21.24
N ASP A 244 2.20 8.98 -20.60
CA ASP A 244 1.65 8.47 -19.36
C ASP A 244 1.16 7.04 -19.51
N LYS A 245 1.61 6.16 -18.61
CA LYS A 245 1.10 4.78 -18.48
C LYS A 245 -0.13 4.74 -17.58
N ASP A 246 -0.20 5.67 -16.65
CA ASP A 246 -1.37 5.98 -15.84
C ASP A 246 -1.41 7.50 -15.55
N THR A 247 -2.52 7.96 -14.97
CA THR A 247 -2.68 9.34 -14.51
C THR A 247 -2.95 9.36 -13.03
N VAL A 248 -2.30 10.25 -12.29
CA VAL A 248 -2.45 10.42 -10.84
C VAL A 248 -3.26 11.68 -10.56
N SER A 249 -4.25 11.62 -9.67
CA SER A 249 -4.99 12.80 -9.23
C SER A 249 -4.21 13.56 -8.17
N SER A 250 -4.41 14.88 -8.08
CA SER A 250 -3.91 15.64 -6.93
C SER A 250 -4.48 15.09 -5.62
N LEU A 251 -3.72 15.26 -4.52
CA LEU A 251 -4.16 14.89 -3.18
C LEU A 251 -5.44 15.62 -2.78
N SER A 252 -6.42 14.90 -2.29
CA SER A 252 -7.60 15.42 -1.62
C SER A 252 -7.52 15.15 -0.12
N ALA A 253 -7.94 16.10 0.72
CA ALA A 253 -7.75 16.06 2.17
C ALA A 253 -6.29 15.80 2.60
N ASN A 254 -5.31 16.13 1.75
CA ASN A 254 -3.88 15.87 1.93
C ASN A 254 -3.46 14.39 2.04
N GLU A 255 -4.36 13.43 1.79
CA GLU A 255 -4.06 12.01 2.05
C GLU A 255 -4.69 11.04 1.04
N ASN A 256 -5.63 11.50 0.20
CA ASN A 256 -6.33 10.61 -0.73
C ASN A 256 -6.03 11.00 -2.17
N PHE A 257 -5.86 9.99 -3.02
CA PHE A 257 -5.68 10.17 -4.46
C PHE A 257 -6.22 8.98 -5.24
N SER A 258 -6.25 9.11 -6.55
CA SER A 258 -6.55 8.02 -7.45
C SER A 258 -5.51 7.93 -8.56
N ALA A 259 -5.27 6.71 -9.04
CA ALA A 259 -4.52 6.50 -10.28
C ALA A 259 -5.40 5.74 -11.26
N THR A 260 -5.35 6.15 -12.53
CA THR A 260 -6.14 5.56 -13.62
C THR A 260 -5.22 5.08 -14.72
N TRP A 261 -5.34 3.81 -15.08
CA TRP A 261 -4.57 3.18 -16.13
C TRP A 261 -4.86 3.79 -17.51
N GLU A 262 -3.83 4.01 -18.30
CA GLU A 262 -3.93 4.53 -19.68
C GLU A 262 -3.39 3.53 -20.70
N ARG A 263 -2.24 2.89 -20.40
CA ARG A 263 -1.57 1.95 -21.31
C ARG A 263 -0.60 1.03 -20.60
N ALA A 264 -0.25 -0.06 -21.26
CA ALA A 264 0.69 -1.05 -20.72
C ALA A 264 2.17 -0.65 -20.86
N SER A 265 2.52 0.07 -21.95
CA SER A 265 3.88 0.48 -22.30
C SER A 265 3.84 1.50 -23.43
#